data_cec48427ff04775f5a45a293ffa3fe3b
#
_entry.id   cec48427ff04775f5a45a293ffa3fe3b
#
_cell.length_a   1.000
_cell.length_b   1.000
_cell.length_c   1.000
_cell.angle_alpha   90.00
_cell.angle_beta   90.00
_cell.angle_gamma   90.00
#
_symmetry.space_group_name_H-M   'P 1'
#
loop_
_entity.id
_entity.type
_entity.pdbx_description
1 polymer ?
#
loop_
_entity_poly.entity_id
_entity_poly.type
_entity_poly.pdbx_seq_one_letter_code
_entity_poly.pdbx_strand_id
1 'polypeptide(L)'
;MIKWGILGLGRAANSFAEAIKEVDNAELVSIASLSKSRLRSFGKKYNINEIFRFNTYQQLINSKEVDAVYIATLNNTHAELTIKLAEANKNILCEKPMALSESEAKQVFVELAKSKVLFLEAIAYRAHPQTKVLSKLILEDEIGKIENVKSSFGFSARNLLKFIPKHRLFNKKLGGGAIHDVGCYPSSFSLLIARLLQKQDQELKFDLQDVTGKINFRGTDDEAHAKIIFKNQFKAELDIAITKKMENSIIISGSKGKITIHDPWLPNKKVILEVVTKSKKYEKEIISKYSIYANSIKYASDLIEKKETKCKFPLMTLEDSMINMQIVNKWKNALY
;
A
#
# COMPACT_ATOMS: atom_id res chain seq x y z
N MET A 1 4.30 -24.44 -4.80
CA MET A 1 5.14 -23.29 -5.21
C MET A 1 4.32 -22.41 -6.14
N ILE A 2 4.09 -21.16 -5.76
CA ILE A 2 3.30 -20.20 -6.55
C ILE A 2 4.20 -19.50 -7.57
N LYS A 3 3.82 -19.56 -8.83
CA LYS A 3 4.55 -18.99 -9.97
C LYS A 3 4.11 -17.55 -10.21
N TRP A 4 5.00 -16.60 -9.93
CA TRP A 4 4.73 -15.17 -10.05
C TRP A 4 5.20 -14.59 -11.37
N GLY A 5 4.39 -13.68 -11.93
CA GLY A 5 4.77 -12.78 -13.01
C GLY A 5 4.83 -11.33 -12.55
N ILE A 6 5.61 -10.48 -13.24
CA ILE A 6 5.66 -9.03 -12.96
C ILE A 6 5.25 -8.25 -14.21
N LEU A 7 4.31 -7.32 -14.05
CA LEU A 7 3.99 -6.29 -15.04
C LEU A 7 4.67 -4.96 -14.67
N GLY A 8 5.53 -4.47 -15.57
CA GLY A 8 6.30 -3.23 -15.35
C GLY A 8 7.59 -3.48 -14.57
N LEU A 9 8.72 -3.07 -15.13
CA LEU A 9 10.07 -3.38 -14.60
C LEU A 9 10.75 -2.12 -14.08
N GLY A 10 10.10 -1.48 -13.09
CA GLY A 10 10.58 -0.30 -12.39
C GLY A 10 11.32 -0.63 -11.09
N ARG A 11 11.40 0.38 -10.20
CA ARG A 11 12.03 0.25 -8.88
C ARG A 11 11.30 -0.78 -8.01
N ALA A 12 9.97 -0.71 -7.92
CA ALA A 12 9.16 -1.63 -7.13
C ALA A 12 9.33 -3.09 -7.59
N ALA A 13 9.38 -3.31 -8.93
CA ALA A 13 9.65 -4.63 -9.48
C ALA A 13 11.01 -5.21 -9.06
N ASN A 14 12.06 -4.38 -8.99
CA ASN A 14 13.36 -4.83 -8.47
C ASN A 14 13.27 -5.21 -6.99
N SER A 15 12.58 -4.42 -6.17
CA SER A 15 12.37 -4.74 -4.75
C SER A 15 11.59 -6.05 -4.58
N PHE A 16 10.56 -6.26 -5.37
CA PHE A 16 9.79 -7.51 -5.39
C PHE A 16 10.65 -8.71 -5.80
N ALA A 17 11.43 -8.58 -6.88
CA ALA A 17 12.28 -9.66 -7.39
C ALA A 17 13.43 -10.05 -6.45
N GLU A 18 13.91 -9.13 -5.62
CA GLU A 18 14.84 -9.48 -4.53
C GLU A 18 14.09 -10.14 -3.36
N ALA A 19 12.94 -9.61 -2.98
CA ALA A 19 12.17 -10.08 -1.84
C ALA A 19 11.58 -11.49 -2.04
N ILE A 20 11.18 -11.85 -3.25
CA ILE A 20 10.60 -13.17 -3.53
C ILE A 20 11.58 -14.32 -3.23
N LYS A 21 12.88 -14.04 -3.31
CA LYS A 21 13.94 -15.02 -2.98
C LYS A 21 13.93 -15.44 -1.49
N GLU A 22 13.31 -14.63 -0.62
CA GLU A 22 13.16 -14.93 0.80
C GLU A 22 11.97 -15.87 1.07
N VAL A 23 11.09 -16.10 0.08
CA VAL A 23 9.81 -16.78 0.26
C VAL A 23 9.87 -18.19 -0.31
N ASP A 24 9.70 -19.18 0.55
CA ASP A 24 9.89 -20.60 0.28
C ASP A 24 8.86 -21.24 -0.67
N ASN A 25 7.66 -20.66 -0.76
CA ASN A 25 6.57 -21.17 -1.60
C ASN A 25 6.22 -20.23 -2.78
N ALA A 26 7.18 -19.40 -3.22
CA ALA A 26 6.99 -18.47 -4.33
C ALA A 26 8.22 -18.40 -5.23
N GLU A 27 8.03 -18.30 -6.53
CA GLU A 27 9.09 -18.10 -7.50
C GLU A 27 8.71 -17.09 -8.59
N LEU A 28 9.68 -16.31 -9.06
CA LEU A 28 9.50 -15.39 -10.18
C LEU A 28 9.83 -16.12 -11.47
N VAL A 29 8.82 -16.41 -12.27
CA VAL A 29 8.96 -17.18 -13.53
C VAL A 29 8.84 -16.31 -14.77
N SER A 30 8.14 -15.17 -14.71
CA SER A 30 7.80 -14.40 -15.91
C SER A 30 7.82 -12.90 -15.67
N ILE A 31 8.13 -12.14 -16.71
CA ILE A 31 8.16 -10.67 -16.67
C ILE A 31 7.61 -10.06 -17.95
N ALA A 32 6.97 -8.90 -17.84
CA ALA A 32 6.53 -8.13 -18.99
C ALA A 32 6.87 -6.65 -18.88
N SER A 33 7.32 -6.06 -19.96
CA SER A 33 7.63 -4.63 -20.05
C SER A 33 7.50 -4.10 -21.48
N LEU A 34 6.93 -2.91 -21.64
CA LEU A 34 6.88 -2.19 -22.90
C LEU A 34 8.27 -1.65 -23.33
N SER A 35 9.26 -1.69 -22.45
CA SER A 35 10.65 -1.30 -22.73
C SER A 35 11.53 -2.53 -22.97
N LYS A 36 11.93 -2.76 -24.22
CA LYS A 36 12.82 -3.87 -24.60
C LYS A 36 14.15 -3.87 -23.84
N SER A 37 14.71 -2.70 -23.54
CA SER A 37 15.96 -2.58 -22.79
C SER A 37 15.80 -3.03 -21.34
N ARG A 38 14.72 -2.58 -20.65
CA ARG A 38 14.41 -3.02 -19.28
C ARG A 38 14.09 -4.52 -19.25
N LEU A 39 13.34 -5.03 -20.22
CA LEU A 39 13.01 -6.45 -20.32
C LEU A 39 14.28 -7.31 -20.39
N ARG A 40 15.23 -6.93 -21.25
CA ARG A 40 16.51 -7.63 -21.39
C ARG A 40 17.37 -7.54 -20.13
N SER A 41 17.58 -6.35 -19.58
CA SER A 41 18.43 -6.15 -18.39
C SER A 41 17.87 -6.83 -17.16
N PHE A 42 16.56 -6.71 -16.91
CA PHE A 42 15.89 -7.32 -15.78
C PHE A 42 15.87 -8.86 -15.91
N GLY A 43 15.52 -9.38 -17.09
CA GLY A 43 15.51 -10.81 -17.36
C GLY A 43 16.88 -11.46 -17.20
N LYS A 44 17.97 -10.77 -17.60
CA LYS A 44 19.35 -11.22 -17.34
C LYS A 44 19.68 -11.20 -15.86
N LYS A 45 19.36 -10.08 -15.17
CA LYS A 45 19.67 -9.89 -13.74
C LYS A 45 19.02 -10.99 -12.85
N TYR A 46 17.79 -11.36 -13.15
CA TYR A 46 17.02 -12.31 -12.34
C TYR A 46 16.88 -13.69 -12.96
N ASN A 47 17.68 -14.02 -13.99
CA ASN A 47 17.74 -15.33 -14.65
C ASN A 47 16.37 -15.81 -15.17
N ILE A 48 15.51 -14.90 -15.63
CA ILE A 48 14.24 -15.28 -16.23
C ILE A 48 14.49 -15.90 -17.61
N ASN A 49 13.89 -17.04 -17.90
CA ASN A 49 13.99 -17.67 -19.21
C ASN A 49 13.44 -16.71 -20.30
N GLU A 50 14.12 -16.66 -21.46
CA GLU A 50 13.77 -15.72 -22.54
C GLU A 50 12.35 -15.92 -23.07
N ILE A 51 11.86 -17.14 -23.12
CA ILE A 51 10.49 -17.46 -23.56
C ILE A 51 9.40 -16.90 -22.64
N PHE A 52 9.76 -16.54 -21.39
CA PHE A 52 8.86 -15.92 -20.40
C PHE A 52 9.11 -14.43 -20.21
N ARG A 53 9.84 -13.78 -21.13
CA ARG A 53 10.08 -12.35 -21.16
C ARG A 53 9.19 -11.72 -22.24
N PHE A 54 8.08 -11.15 -21.84
CA PHE A 54 7.06 -10.63 -22.76
C PHE A 54 7.22 -9.13 -23.00
N ASN A 55 7.06 -8.70 -24.24
CA ASN A 55 7.13 -7.28 -24.62
C ASN A 55 5.76 -6.56 -24.56
N THR A 56 4.69 -7.28 -24.24
CA THR A 56 3.35 -6.75 -23.95
C THR A 56 2.81 -7.33 -22.66
N TYR A 57 1.99 -6.57 -21.94
CA TYR A 57 1.34 -7.06 -20.72
C TYR A 57 0.35 -8.19 -21.02
N GLN A 58 -0.37 -8.11 -22.16
CA GLN A 58 -1.36 -9.11 -22.55
C GLN A 58 -0.76 -10.52 -22.72
N GLN A 59 0.47 -10.62 -23.21
CA GLN A 59 1.15 -11.92 -23.34
C GLN A 59 1.37 -12.58 -21.98
N LEU A 60 1.78 -11.82 -20.95
CA LEU A 60 1.93 -12.36 -19.60
C LEU A 60 0.57 -12.70 -18.98
N ILE A 61 -0.44 -11.84 -19.15
CA ILE A 61 -1.80 -12.07 -18.65
C ILE A 61 -2.34 -13.40 -19.17
N ASN A 62 -2.10 -13.70 -20.45
CA ASN A 62 -2.55 -14.93 -21.10
C ASN A 62 -1.66 -16.16 -20.82
N SER A 63 -0.53 -15.98 -20.16
CA SER A 63 0.40 -17.10 -19.89
C SER A 63 -0.20 -18.09 -18.91
N LYS A 64 -0.15 -19.38 -19.27
CA LYS A 64 -0.59 -20.49 -18.40
C LYS A 64 0.42 -20.83 -17.31
N GLU A 65 1.66 -20.35 -17.45
CA GLU A 65 2.75 -20.62 -16.52
C GLU A 65 2.77 -19.69 -15.29
N VAL A 66 1.80 -18.79 -15.18
CA VAL A 66 1.75 -17.78 -14.10
C VAL A 66 0.47 -17.95 -13.28
N ASP A 67 0.62 -18.15 -11.97
CA ASP A 67 -0.49 -18.28 -11.02
C ASP A 67 -0.93 -16.92 -10.46
N ALA A 68 0.06 -16.03 -10.25
CA ALA A 68 -0.13 -14.73 -9.63
C ALA A 68 0.71 -13.65 -10.31
N VAL A 69 0.21 -12.43 -10.33
CA VAL A 69 0.87 -11.30 -11.00
C VAL A 69 1.04 -10.13 -10.04
N TYR A 70 2.27 -9.61 -9.99
CA TYR A 70 2.57 -8.35 -9.35
C TYR A 70 2.49 -7.21 -10.34
N ILE A 71 1.58 -6.26 -10.11
CA ILE A 71 1.44 -5.05 -10.92
C ILE A 71 2.36 -3.97 -10.34
N ALA A 72 3.45 -3.66 -11.08
CA ALA A 72 4.46 -2.66 -10.71
C ALA A 72 4.61 -1.59 -11.81
N THR A 73 3.52 -1.28 -12.48
CA THR A 73 3.44 -0.31 -13.57
C THR A 73 3.28 1.11 -13.06
N LEU A 74 2.83 2.04 -13.89
CA LEU A 74 2.46 3.40 -13.48
C LEU A 74 1.05 3.38 -12.86
N ASN A 75 0.82 4.25 -11.87
CA ASN A 75 -0.42 4.29 -11.09
C ASN A 75 -1.70 4.33 -11.96
N ASN A 76 -1.66 5.05 -13.08
CA ASN A 76 -2.79 5.19 -13.98
C ASN A 76 -3.14 3.93 -14.81
N THR A 77 -2.42 2.85 -14.64
CA THR A 77 -2.68 1.56 -15.32
C THR A 77 -3.08 0.45 -14.37
N HIS A 78 -3.04 0.70 -13.04
CA HIS A 78 -3.29 -0.32 -12.04
C HIS A 78 -4.72 -0.87 -12.13
N ALA A 79 -5.72 -0.02 -12.24
CA ALA A 79 -7.13 -0.41 -12.31
C ALA A 79 -7.43 -1.28 -13.56
N GLU A 80 -7.02 -0.81 -14.74
CA GLU A 80 -7.20 -1.55 -15.99
C GLU A 80 -6.52 -2.92 -15.96
N LEU A 81 -5.27 -2.97 -15.50
CA LEU A 81 -4.52 -4.23 -15.44
C LEU A 81 -5.08 -5.20 -14.40
N THR A 82 -5.59 -4.68 -13.28
CA THR A 82 -6.27 -5.49 -12.25
C THR A 82 -7.53 -6.15 -12.84
N ILE A 83 -8.36 -5.41 -13.57
CA ILE A 83 -9.55 -5.94 -14.24
C ILE A 83 -9.16 -7.05 -15.23
N LYS A 84 -8.21 -6.78 -16.13
CA LYS A 84 -7.77 -7.78 -17.13
C LYS A 84 -7.19 -9.06 -16.50
N LEU A 85 -6.49 -8.93 -15.38
CA LEU A 85 -5.96 -10.08 -14.65
C LEU A 85 -7.07 -10.88 -13.97
N ALA A 86 -8.06 -10.21 -13.39
CA ALA A 86 -9.22 -10.86 -12.79
C ALA A 86 -10.03 -11.64 -13.83
N GLU A 87 -10.29 -11.05 -15.00
CA GLU A 87 -10.92 -11.71 -16.17
C GLU A 87 -10.12 -12.93 -16.65
N ALA A 88 -8.78 -12.87 -16.58
CA ALA A 88 -7.89 -13.97 -16.93
C ALA A 88 -7.69 -14.98 -15.78
N ASN A 89 -8.43 -14.88 -14.68
CA ASN A 89 -8.32 -15.73 -13.49
C ASN A 89 -6.92 -15.77 -12.87
N LYS A 90 -6.18 -14.64 -12.86
CA LYS A 90 -4.88 -14.50 -12.23
C LYS A 90 -5.01 -13.86 -10.85
N ASN A 91 -4.35 -14.42 -9.85
CA ASN A 91 -4.21 -13.78 -8.54
C ASN A 91 -3.36 -12.51 -8.65
N ILE A 92 -3.64 -11.51 -7.82
CA ILE A 92 -3.13 -10.16 -8.03
C ILE A 92 -2.55 -9.58 -6.75
N LEU A 93 -1.29 -9.15 -6.81
CA LEU A 93 -0.70 -8.19 -5.88
C LEU A 93 -0.47 -6.88 -6.65
N CYS A 94 -1.23 -5.84 -6.32
CA CYS A 94 -1.19 -4.58 -7.04
C CYS A 94 -0.46 -3.49 -6.23
N GLU A 95 0.51 -2.79 -6.86
CA GLU A 95 1.08 -1.60 -6.25
C GLU A 95 0.01 -0.56 -5.94
N LYS A 96 0.28 0.19 -4.88
CA LYS A 96 -0.57 1.29 -4.44
C LYS A 96 -0.34 2.57 -5.28
N PRO A 97 -1.34 3.41 -5.43
CA PRO A 97 -2.75 3.16 -5.13
C PRO A 97 -3.37 2.23 -6.19
N MET A 98 -4.36 1.42 -5.80
CA MET A 98 -4.98 0.48 -6.73
C MET A 98 -5.70 1.15 -7.91
N ALA A 99 -6.06 2.42 -7.74
CA ALA A 99 -6.76 3.24 -8.73
C ALA A 99 -6.44 4.74 -8.52
N LEU A 100 -6.81 5.61 -9.47
CA LEU A 100 -6.64 7.07 -9.35
C LEU A 100 -7.93 7.81 -9.03
N SER A 101 -9.06 7.14 -9.09
CA SER A 101 -10.38 7.70 -8.80
C SER A 101 -11.29 6.68 -8.12
N GLU A 102 -12.31 7.17 -7.43
CA GLU A 102 -13.35 6.32 -6.85
C GLU A 102 -14.11 5.54 -7.94
N SER A 103 -14.30 6.13 -9.11
CA SER A 103 -14.95 5.46 -10.25
C SER A 103 -14.16 4.26 -10.74
N GLU A 104 -12.83 4.42 -10.93
CA GLU A 104 -11.95 3.29 -11.30
C GLU A 104 -11.96 2.22 -10.22
N ALA A 105 -11.88 2.61 -8.94
CA ALA A 105 -11.90 1.69 -7.81
C ALA A 105 -13.22 0.88 -7.75
N LYS A 106 -14.37 1.51 -8.05
CA LYS A 106 -15.66 0.82 -8.15
C LYS A 106 -15.67 -0.23 -9.27
N GLN A 107 -15.09 0.08 -10.44
CA GLN A 107 -14.97 -0.88 -11.54
C GLN A 107 -14.11 -2.10 -11.15
N VAL A 108 -12.96 -1.85 -10.51
CA VAL A 108 -12.09 -2.90 -9.94
C VAL A 108 -12.86 -3.75 -8.94
N PHE A 109 -13.58 -3.11 -8.02
CA PHE A 109 -14.36 -3.80 -6.98
C PHE A 109 -15.42 -4.72 -7.59
N VAL A 110 -16.18 -4.23 -8.57
CA VAL A 110 -17.23 -5.01 -9.24
C VAL A 110 -16.65 -6.21 -9.95
N GLU A 111 -15.49 -6.07 -10.62
CA GLU A 111 -14.89 -7.18 -11.34
C GLU A 111 -14.28 -8.23 -10.39
N LEU A 112 -13.57 -7.78 -9.35
CA LEU A 112 -13.00 -8.68 -8.34
C LEU A 112 -14.08 -9.42 -7.54
N ALA A 113 -15.26 -8.79 -7.32
CA ALA A 113 -16.38 -9.44 -6.64
C ALA A 113 -16.98 -10.62 -7.44
N LYS A 114 -16.87 -10.59 -8.77
CA LYS A 114 -17.31 -11.66 -9.67
C LYS A 114 -16.25 -12.76 -9.84
N SER A 115 -14.99 -12.42 -9.67
CA SER A 115 -13.86 -13.32 -9.89
C SER A 115 -13.61 -14.22 -8.68
N LYS A 116 -12.92 -15.33 -8.94
CA LYS A 116 -12.45 -16.26 -7.89
C LYS A 116 -10.94 -16.12 -7.66
N VAL A 117 -10.41 -14.89 -7.77
CA VAL A 117 -8.99 -14.61 -7.61
C VAL A 117 -8.72 -13.86 -6.31
N LEU A 118 -7.54 -14.07 -5.75
CA LEU A 118 -7.04 -13.24 -4.67
C LEU A 118 -6.62 -11.88 -5.22
N PHE A 119 -7.07 -10.82 -4.58
CA PHE A 119 -6.55 -9.46 -4.75
C PHE A 119 -5.97 -8.94 -3.45
N LEU A 120 -4.77 -8.38 -3.52
CA LEU A 120 -4.12 -7.67 -2.42
C LEU A 120 -3.50 -6.38 -2.94
N GLU A 121 -3.88 -5.24 -2.35
CA GLU A 121 -3.20 -3.96 -2.58
C GLU A 121 -1.93 -3.90 -1.73
N ALA A 122 -0.81 -3.54 -2.35
CA ALA A 122 0.52 -3.53 -1.73
C ALA A 122 0.76 -2.34 -0.79
N ILE A 123 -0.12 -2.14 0.19
CA ILE A 123 0.15 -1.30 1.35
C ILE A 123 1.02 -2.12 2.31
N ALA A 124 2.31 -2.18 2.01
CA ALA A 124 3.20 -3.24 2.48
C ALA A 124 3.35 -3.35 4.00
N TYR A 125 3.27 -2.22 4.76
CA TYR A 125 3.34 -2.26 6.23
C TYR A 125 2.20 -3.08 6.87
N ARG A 126 1.05 -3.20 6.18
CA ARG A 126 -0.11 -3.99 6.65
C ARG A 126 0.22 -5.47 6.80
N ALA A 127 1.13 -5.97 5.98
CA ALA A 127 1.63 -7.35 6.04
C ALA A 127 2.80 -7.54 7.05
N HIS A 128 3.37 -6.45 7.55
CA HIS A 128 4.48 -6.54 8.49
C HIS A 128 4.00 -6.91 9.91
N PRO A 129 4.75 -7.75 10.67
CA PRO A 129 4.37 -8.15 12.03
C PRO A 129 4.07 -6.99 12.99
N GLN A 130 4.66 -5.80 12.78
CA GLN A 130 4.36 -4.61 13.59
C GLN A 130 2.87 -4.29 13.64
N THR A 131 2.16 -4.48 12.52
CA THR A 131 0.72 -4.19 12.44
C THR A 131 -0.08 -5.13 13.33
N LYS A 132 0.26 -6.42 13.36
CA LYS A 132 -0.39 -7.41 14.22
C LYS A 132 -0.13 -7.14 15.71
N VAL A 133 1.13 -6.80 16.06
CA VAL A 133 1.49 -6.48 17.46
C VAL A 133 0.79 -5.20 17.92
N LEU A 134 0.78 -4.16 17.08
CA LEU A 134 0.06 -2.93 17.36
C LEU A 134 -1.43 -3.17 17.56
N SER A 135 -2.05 -3.92 16.65
CA SER A 135 -3.48 -4.27 16.76
C SER A 135 -3.79 -4.98 18.08
N LYS A 136 -2.91 -5.88 18.52
CA LYS A 136 -3.04 -6.56 19.81
C LYS A 136 -3.00 -5.59 20.97
N LEU A 137 -2.02 -4.68 21.02
CA LEU A 137 -1.90 -3.68 22.10
C LEU A 137 -3.14 -2.77 22.20
N ILE A 138 -3.72 -2.40 21.05
CA ILE A 138 -4.94 -1.58 21.02
C ILE A 138 -6.15 -2.37 21.52
N LEU A 139 -6.33 -3.62 21.08
CA LEU A 139 -7.43 -4.47 21.50
C LEU A 139 -7.36 -4.90 22.99
N GLU A 140 -6.14 -4.97 23.53
CA GLU A 140 -5.88 -5.21 24.98
C GLU A 140 -6.01 -3.94 25.84
N ASP A 141 -6.48 -2.83 25.28
CA ASP A 141 -6.73 -1.56 25.99
C ASP A 141 -5.46 -0.96 26.63
N GLU A 142 -4.26 -1.26 26.09
CA GLU A 142 -2.98 -0.88 26.65
C GLU A 142 -2.84 0.64 26.90
N ILE A 143 -3.38 1.46 25.99
CA ILE A 143 -3.36 2.93 26.09
C ILE A 143 -4.76 3.52 26.33
N GLY A 144 -5.75 2.69 26.63
CA GLY A 144 -7.13 3.11 26.85
C GLY A 144 -7.87 3.49 25.56
N LYS A 145 -8.99 4.20 25.74
CA LYS A 145 -9.81 4.65 24.60
C LYS A 145 -8.98 5.54 23.68
N ILE A 146 -8.89 5.16 22.41
CA ILE A 146 -8.18 5.95 21.38
C ILE A 146 -8.89 7.29 21.17
N GLU A 147 -8.14 8.38 21.20
CA GLU A 147 -8.63 9.75 21.05
C GLU A 147 -8.11 10.42 19.80
N ASN A 148 -6.82 10.23 19.51
CA ASN A 148 -6.16 10.84 18.36
C ASN A 148 -5.08 9.95 17.76
N VAL A 149 -4.92 10.02 16.42
CA VAL A 149 -3.83 9.41 15.66
C VAL A 149 -3.15 10.51 14.86
N LYS A 150 -1.86 10.76 15.10
CA LYS A 150 -1.05 11.63 14.24
C LYS A 150 -0.12 10.77 13.40
N SER A 151 -0.05 11.05 12.11
CA SER A 151 0.80 10.31 11.19
C SER A 151 1.41 11.21 10.15
N SER A 152 2.70 11.01 9.88
CA SER A 152 3.44 11.77 8.89
C SER A 152 4.21 10.86 7.95
N PHE A 153 4.23 11.20 6.68
CA PHE A 153 5.05 10.55 5.67
C PHE A 153 5.60 11.56 4.66
N GLY A 154 6.91 11.75 4.66
CA GLY A 154 7.52 12.68 3.70
C GLY A 154 8.95 12.33 3.32
N PHE A 155 9.26 12.63 2.06
CA PHE A 155 10.60 12.57 1.51
C PHE A 155 10.83 13.74 0.55
N SER A 156 12.08 14.05 0.22
CA SER A 156 12.39 15.14 -0.71
C SER A 156 12.76 14.62 -2.08
N ALA A 157 11.88 14.85 -3.05
CA ALA A 157 12.10 14.64 -4.48
C ALA A 157 12.30 15.97 -5.25
N ARG A 158 12.66 17.06 -4.59
CA ARG A 158 12.87 18.39 -5.23
C ARG A 158 13.80 18.35 -6.42
N ASN A 159 14.86 17.55 -6.35
CA ASN A 159 15.80 17.40 -7.47
C ASN A 159 15.13 16.75 -8.68
N LEU A 160 14.22 15.78 -8.48
CA LEU A 160 13.45 15.18 -9.56
C LEU A 160 12.50 16.19 -10.20
N LEU A 161 11.85 17.04 -9.40
CA LEU A 161 11.00 18.11 -9.90
C LEU A 161 11.80 19.11 -10.78
N LYS A 162 13.00 19.45 -10.34
CA LYS A 162 13.88 20.42 -11.02
C LYS A 162 14.52 19.86 -12.29
N PHE A 163 15.07 18.65 -12.24
CA PHE A 163 15.93 18.10 -13.30
C PHE A 163 15.27 17.06 -14.19
N ILE A 164 14.13 16.47 -13.78
CA ILE A 164 13.41 15.47 -14.56
C ILE A 164 11.95 15.93 -14.75
N PRO A 165 11.71 16.81 -15.72
CA PRO A 165 10.39 17.45 -15.89
C PRO A 165 9.20 16.51 -16.07
N LYS A 166 9.42 15.32 -16.61
CA LYS A 166 8.36 14.33 -16.87
C LYS A 166 8.31 13.20 -15.83
N HIS A 167 8.96 13.39 -14.67
CA HIS A 167 8.92 12.37 -13.64
C HIS A 167 7.49 12.10 -13.15
N ARG A 168 7.13 10.82 -12.98
CA ARG A 168 5.75 10.39 -12.63
C ARG A 168 5.18 11.10 -11.39
N LEU A 169 6.03 11.37 -10.38
CA LEU A 169 5.59 12.03 -9.13
C LEU A 169 4.99 13.42 -9.35
N PHE A 170 5.38 14.11 -10.41
CA PHE A 170 4.96 15.46 -10.74
C PHE A 170 4.13 15.51 -12.03
N ASN A 171 3.51 14.39 -12.38
CA ASN A 171 2.64 14.29 -13.55
C ASN A 171 1.23 13.84 -13.12
N LYS A 172 0.27 14.78 -13.15
CA LYS A 172 -1.12 14.55 -12.75
C LYS A 172 -1.77 13.40 -13.54
N LYS A 173 -1.48 13.26 -14.85
CA LYS A 173 -2.03 12.20 -15.71
C LYS A 173 -1.52 10.80 -15.35
N LEU A 174 -0.39 10.71 -14.67
CA LEU A 174 0.20 9.46 -14.22
C LEU A 174 -0.11 9.15 -12.73
N GLY A 175 -1.01 9.92 -12.12
CA GLY A 175 -1.32 9.78 -10.71
C GLY A 175 -0.23 10.33 -9.78
N GLY A 176 0.46 11.39 -10.21
CA GLY A 176 1.45 12.10 -9.38
C GLY A 176 0.79 12.92 -8.27
N GLY A 177 1.62 13.40 -7.36
CA GLY A 177 1.25 14.16 -6.17
C GLY A 177 1.44 13.38 -4.87
N ALA A 178 1.60 14.10 -3.77
CA ALA A 178 1.84 13.52 -2.44
C ALA A 178 0.68 12.67 -1.96
N ILE A 179 -0.58 13.09 -2.21
CA ILE A 179 -1.76 12.37 -1.76
C ILE A 179 -1.82 10.96 -2.37
N HIS A 180 -1.55 10.82 -3.67
CA HIS A 180 -1.53 9.50 -4.31
C HIS A 180 -0.28 8.68 -3.97
N ASP A 181 0.91 9.32 -3.90
CA ASP A 181 2.15 8.57 -3.73
C ASP A 181 2.39 8.12 -2.28
N VAL A 182 2.12 8.98 -1.30
CA VAL A 182 2.36 8.70 0.11
C VAL A 182 1.14 8.83 1.00
N GLY A 183 0.11 9.59 0.62
CA GLY A 183 -1.10 9.81 1.43
C GLY A 183 -1.94 8.56 1.65
N CYS A 184 -1.88 7.59 0.73
CA CYS A 184 -2.54 6.30 0.88
C CYS A 184 -2.04 5.48 2.09
N TYR A 185 -0.85 5.74 2.61
CA TYR A 185 -0.30 5.07 3.79
C TYR A 185 -0.93 5.59 5.09
N PRO A 186 -0.85 6.90 5.44
CA PRO A 186 -1.49 7.45 6.63
C PRO A 186 -3.02 7.25 6.61
N SER A 187 -3.67 7.38 5.46
CA SER A 187 -5.12 7.14 5.35
C SER A 187 -5.47 5.68 5.62
N SER A 188 -4.71 4.72 5.05
CA SER A 188 -4.91 3.29 5.34
C SER A 188 -4.63 2.93 6.80
N PHE A 189 -3.70 3.65 7.46
CA PHE A 189 -3.42 3.44 8.88
C PHE A 189 -4.58 3.95 9.76
N SER A 190 -5.11 5.12 9.45
CA SER A 190 -6.29 5.64 10.14
C SER A 190 -7.48 4.69 9.99
N LEU A 191 -7.66 4.13 8.79
CA LEU A 191 -8.67 3.10 8.52
C LEU A 191 -8.41 1.82 9.33
N LEU A 192 -7.14 1.37 9.46
CA LEU A 192 -6.77 0.23 10.31
C LEU A 192 -7.28 0.41 11.75
N ILE A 193 -6.98 1.57 12.35
CA ILE A 193 -7.43 1.88 13.71
C ILE A 193 -8.97 1.92 13.78
N ALA A 194 -9.61 2.56 12.81
CA ALA A 194 -11.08 2.62 12.77
C ALA A 194 -11.72 1.22 12.68
N ARG A 195 -11.14 0.30 11.89
CA ARG A 195 -11.60 -1.09 11.81
C ARG A 195 -11.39 -1.86 13.11
N LEU A 196 -10.27 -1.66 13.81
CA LEU A 196 -10.03 -2.27 15.14
C LEU A 196 -11.07 -1.85 16.17
N LEU A 197 -11.53 -0.60 16.10
CA LEU A 197 -12.49 -0.02 17.03
C LEU A 197 -13.95 -0.20 16.59
N GLN A 198 -14.18 -0.67 15.38
CA GLN A 198 -15.52 -0.84 14.80
C GLN A 198 -16.29 -1.94 15.56
N LYS A 199 -17.49 -1.61 16.05
CA LYS A 199 -18.41 -2.60 16.59
C LYS A 199 -19.07 -3.38 15.44
N GLN A 200 -19.49 -4.62 15.71
CA GLN A 200 -20.28 -5.41 14.76
C GLN A 200 -21.49 -4.59 14.27
N ASP A 201 -21.78 -4.72 12.98
CA ASP A 201 -22.93 -4.10 12.30
C ASP A 201 -22.95 -2.56 12.23
N GLN A 202 -21.84 -1.89 12.57
CA GLN A 202 -21.71 -0.46 12.38
C GLN A 202 -21.04 -0.12 11.05
N GLU A 203 -21.70 0.71 10.23
CA GLU A 203 -21.09 1.29 9.05
C GLU A 203 -19.96 2.25 9.47
N LEU A 204 -18.80 2.15 8.82
CA LEU A 204 -17.69 3.06 9.05
C LEU A 204 -17.98 4.41 8.40
N LYS A 205 -18.23 5.43 9.21
CA LYS A 205 -18.50 6.80 8.75
C LYS A 205 -17.33 7.71 9.11
N PHE A 206 -16.87 8.46 8.12
CA PHE A 206 -15.79 9.45 8.29
C PHE A 206 -16.08 10.73 7.53
N ASP A 207 -15.46 11.82 8.00
CA ASP A 207 -15.48 13.13 7.35
C ASP A 207 -14.06 13.71 7.32
N LEU A 208 -13.76 14.57 6.34
CA LEU A 208 -12.50 15.27 6.23
C LEU A 208 -12.67 16.74 6.61
N GLN A 209 -11.74 17.24 7.41
CA GLN A 209 -11.69 18.63 7.86
C GLN A 209 -10.26 19.16 7.74
N ASP A 210 -10.10 20.47 7.82
CA ASP A 210 -8.81 21.17 7.87
C ASP A 210 -7.86 20.76 6.72
N VAL A 211 -8.42 20.55 5.52
CA VAL A 211 -7.62 20.17 4.35
C VAL A 211 -6.83 21.37 3.84
N THR A 212 -5.51 21.24 3.86
CA THR A 212 -4.57 22.25 3.34
C THR A 212 -3.44 21.58 2.57
N GLY A 213 -2.70 22.34 1.78
CA GLY A 213 -1.52 21.81 1.08
C GLY A 213 -0.90 22.81 0.11
N LYS A 214 0.12 22.33 -0.60
CA LYS A 214 0.83 23.11 -1.63
C LYS A 214 0.77 22.38 -2.95
N ILE A 215 0.21 23.04 -3.94
CA ILE A 215 0.17 22.57 -5.33
C ILE A 215 1.32 23.26 -6.09
N ASN A 216 2.14 22.49 -6.79
CA ASN A 216 3.24 23.02 -7.59
C ASN A 216 2.75 23.55 -8.95
N PHE A 217 3.63 24.20 -9.68
CA PHE A 217 3.33 24.78 -11.00
C PHE A 217 2.92 23.76 -12.08
N ARG A 218 3.03 22.47 -11.82
CA ARG A 218 2.60 21.38 -12.72
C ARG A 218 1.21 20.85 -12.34
N GLY A 219 0.60 21.43 -11.32
CA GLY A 219 -0.73 21.05 -10.84
C GLY A 219 -0.76 19.74 -10.07
N THR A 220 0.36 19.31 -9.44
CA THR A 220 0.39 18.21 -8.48
C THR A 220 0.67 18.74 -7.08
N ASP A 221 0.07 18.10 -6.08
CA ASP A 221 0.29 18.41 -4.68
C ASP A 221 1.68 17.94 -4.23
N ASP A 222 2.46 18.87 -3.67
CA ASP A 222 3.79 18.63 -3.12
C ASP A 222 3.75 18.25 -1.64
N GLU A 223 2.84 18.90 -0.91
CA GLU A 223 2.59 18.73 0.52
C GLU A 223 1.06 18.77 0.72
N ALA A 224 0.55 17.97 1.62
CA ALA A 224 -0.85 18.05 2.02
C ALA A 224 -1.04 17.65 3.49
N HIS A 225 -2.03 18.27 4.11
CA HIS A 225 -2.55 17.97 5.44
C HIS A 225 -4.04 17.68 5.36
N ALA A 226 -4.53 16.78 6.20
CA ALA A 226 -5.95 16.57 6.42
C ALA A 226 -6.20 16.05 7.84
N LYS A 227 -7.38 16.35 8.36
CA LYS A 227 -7.93 15.74 9.55
C LYS A 227 -9.10 14.85 9.16
N ILE A 228 -9.05 13.57 9.54
CA ILE A 228 -10.16 12.64 9.37
C ILE A 228 -10.88 12.51 10.72
N ILE A 229 -12.18 12.71 10.72
CA ILE A 229 -13.04 12.47 11.88
C ILE A 229 -13.79 11.17 11.64
N PHE A 230 -13.41 10.12 12.36
CA PHE A 230 -14.18 8.88 12.38
C PHE A 230 -15.30 9.03 13.43
N LYS A 231 -16.55 8.99 12.96
CA LYS A 231 -17.72 9.25 13.83
C LYS A 231 -17.75 8.29 15.01
N ASN A 232 -17.91 8.87 16.22
CA ASN A 232 -17.97 8.14 17.50
C ASN A 232 -16.72 7.34 17.88
N GLN A 233 -15.58 7.57 17.24
CA GLN A 233 -14.34 6.86 17.52
C GLN A 233 -13.22 7.82 17.91
N PHE A 234 -12.48 8.35 16.94
CA PHE A 234 -11.29 9.18 17.16
C PHE A 234 -11.05 10.15 15.99
N LYS A 235 -10.06 11.02 16.15
CA LYS A 235 -9.56 11.91 15.11
C LYS A 235 -8.22 11.40 14.60
N ALA A 236 -7.97 11.55 13.28
CA ALA A 236 -6.68 11.28 12.67
C ALA A 236 -6.16 12.53 11.95
N GLU A 237 -4.93 12.93 12.25
CA GLU A 237 -4.21 14.02 11.61
C GLU A 237 -3.14 13.44 10.69
N LEU A 238 -3.18 13.80 9.42
CA LEU A 238 -2.32 13.27 8.36
C LEU A 238 -1.48 14.40 7.75
N ASP A 239 -0.16 14.24 7.78
CA ASP A 239 0.79 15.17 7.18
C ASP A 239 1.65 14.44 6.16
N ILE A 240 1.69 14.91 4.92
CA ILE A 240 2.44 14.28 3.84
C ILE A 240 3.23 15.27 2.99
N ALA A 241 4.36 14.79 2.44
CA ALA A 241 5.16 15.57 1.50
C ALA A 241 6.00 14.70 0.56
N ILE A 242 6.16 15.14 -0.70
CA ILE A 242 7.11 14.56 -1.65
C ILE A 242 8.26 15.51 -2.01
N THR A 243 8.25 16.71 -1.50
CA THR A 243 9.29 17.73 -1.72
C THR A 243 10.01 18.17 -0.44
N LYS A 244 9.63 17.59 0.70
CA LYS A 244 10.17 17.91 2.02
C LYS A 244 10.38 16.62 2.80
N LYS A 245 11.58 16.43 3.37
CA LYS A 245 11.81 15.36 4.34
C LYS A 245 11.03 15.66 5.62
N MET A 246 10.31 14.67 6.14
CA MET A 246 9.59 14.74 7.40
C MET A 246 10.13 13.68 8.36
N GLU A 247 9.85 13.83 9.64
CA GLU A 247 9.93 12.73 10.58
C GLU A 247 8.78 11.77 10.28
N ASN A 248 9.12 10.62 9.68
CA ASN A 248 8.11 9.61 9.34
C ASN A 248 7.71 8.87 10.61
N SER A 249 6.53 9.15 11.12
CA SER A 249 6.09 8.60 12.41
C SER A 249 4.59 8.39 12.47
N ILE A 250 4.19 7.57 13.42
CA ILE A 250 2.81 7.41 13.88
C ILE A 250 2.81 7.60 15.41
N ILE A 251 1.89 8.43 15.89
CA ILE A 251 1.61 8.61 17.31
C ILE A 251 0.14 8.34 17.55
N ILE A 252 -0.17 7.31 18.32
CA ILE A 252 -1.52 6.96 18.73
C ILE A 252 -1.68 7.39 20.19
N SER A 253 -2.59 8.31 20.45
CA SER A 253 -2.90 8.81 21.79
C SER A 253 -4.23 8.24 22.27
N GLY A 254 -4.24 7.71 23.46
CA GLY A 254 -5.42 7.24 24.14
C GLY A 254 -5.53 7.79 25.55
N SER A 255 -6.65 7.53 26.24
CA SER A 255 -6.96 8.07 27.57
C SER A 255 -6.00 7.65 28.68
N LYS A 256 -5.24 6.55 28.49
CA LYS A 256 -4.29 6.01 29.47
C LYS A 256 -2.83 6.18 29.06
N GLY A 257 -2.54 6.53 27.77
CA GLY A 257 -1.17 6.62 27.29
C GLY A 257 -1.06 6.83 25.80
N LYS A 258 0.15 6.58 25.25
CA LYS A 258 0.42 6.70 23.83
C LYS A 258 1.34 5.59 23.32
N ILE A 259 1.22 5.26 22.04
CA ILE A 259 2.15 4.41 21.29
C ILE A 259 2.78 5.25 20.17
N THR A 260 4.11 5.18 20.04
CA THR A 260 4.86 5.83 18.96
C THR A 260 5.57 4.78 18.11
N ILE A 261 5.52 4.96 16.78
CA ILE A 261 6.22 4.14 15.81
C ILE A 261 7.01 5.07 14.88
N HIS A 262 8.32 4.87 14.82
CA HIS A 262 9.21 5.58 13.92
C HIS A 262 9.37 4.76 12.62
N ASP A 263 9.44 5.47 11.47
CA ASP A 263 9.55 4.88 10.12
C ASP A 263 8.55 3.73 9.82
N PRO A 264 7.25 3.92 10.13
CA PRO A 264 6.25 2.84 10.12
C PRO A 264 5.90 2.31 8.72
N TRP A 265 6.16 3.10 7.68
CA TRP A 265 5.62 2.87 6.34
C TRP A 265 6.37 1.83 5.53
N LEU A 266 7.69 1.83 5.66
CA LEU A 266 8.61 0.88 5.03
C LEU A 266 9.51 0.26 6.11
N PRO A 267 8.92 -0.46 7.08
CA PRO A 267 9.66 -0.96 8.24
C PRO A 267 10.77 -1.94 7.84
N ASN A 268 11.88 -1.83 8.56
CA ASN A 268 12.95 -2.82 8.51
C ASN A 268 12.50 -4.12 9.18
N LYS A 269 13.33 -5.19 9.06
CA LYS A 269 13.07 -6.45 9.75
C LYS A 269 12.99 -6.30 11.29
N LYS A 270 13.69 -5.33 11.86
CA LYS A 270 13.58 -4.96 13.27
C LYS A 270 12.89 -3.60 13.41
N VAL A 271 11.84 -3.56 14.22
CA VAL A 271 11.05 -2.36 14.54
C VAL A 271 10.83 -2.27 16.04
N ILE A 272 10.77 -1.05 16.55
CA ILE A 272 10.47 -0.75 17.95
C ILE A 272 9.18 0.06 18.02
N LEU A 273 8.24 -0.37 18.85
CA LEU A 273 7.10 0.41 19.28
C LEU A 273 7.40 0.95 20.69
N GLU A 274 7.38 2.26 20.85
CA GLU A 274 7.46 2.89 22.16
C GLU A 274 6.07 3.00 22.77
N VAL A 275 5.90 2.49 23.98
CA VAL A 275 4.63 2.54 24.72
C VAL A 275 4.86 3.33 26.00
N VAL A 276 4.08 4.39 26.18
CA VAL A 276 4.11 5.25 27.39
C VAL A 276 2.70 5.31 27.95
N THR A 277 2.53 4.83 29.16
CA THR A 277 1.28 4.95 29.94
C THR A 277 1.51 5.75 31.22
N LYS A 278 0.48 6.00 32.00
CA LYS A 278 0.62 6.67 33.30
C LYS A 278 1.48 5.88 34.28
N SER A 279 1.54 4.56 34.17
CA SER A 279 2.21 3.66 35.13
C SER A 279 3.55 3.10 34.63
N LYS A 280 3.78 3.07 33.31
CA LYS A 280 4.97 2.44 32.72
C LYS A 280 5.38 3.08 31.39
N LYS A 281 6.69 2.99 31.11
CA LYS A 281 7.27 3.28 29.80
C LYS A 281 8.10 2.07 29.40
N TYR A 282 7.88 1.56 28.18
CA TYR A 282 8.65 0.43 27.65
C TYR A 282 8.71 0.44 26.13
N GLU A 283 9.62 -0.33 25.59
CA GLU A 283 9.78 -0.58 24.18
C GLU A 283 9.35 -2.02 23.84
N LYS A 284 8.61 -2.17 22.77
CA LYS A 284 8.23 -3.46 22.22
C LYS A 284 9.03 -3.69 20.95
N GLU A 285 10.05 -4.54 21.05
CA GLU A 285 10.81 -4.98 19.88
C GLU A 285 10.01 -5.99 19.06
N ILE A 286 10.02 -5.86 17.75
CA ILE A 286 9.35 -6.73 16.79
C ILE A 286 10.36 -7.11 15.71
N ILE A 287 10.54 -8.40 15.53
CA ILE A 287 11.43 -8.98 14.52
C ILE A 287 10.58 -9.66 13.45
N SER A 288 10.74 -9.23 12.22
CA SER A 288 10.16 -9.87 11.04
C SER A 288 11.15 -10.86 10.43
N LYS A 289 10.70 -12.08 10.16
CA LYS A 289 11.48 -13.07 9.39
C LYS A 289 11.81 -12.55 7.99
N TYR A 290 10.87 -11.85 7.39
CA TYR A 290 10.87 -11.43 5.99
C TYR A 290 11.10 -9.93 5.85
N SER A 291 11.68 -9.50 4.72
CA SER A 291 11.67 -8.09 4.32
C SER A 291 10.24 -7.62 4.02
N ILE A 292 10.04 -6.31 3.92
CA ILE A 292 8.70 -5.73 3.81
C ILE A 292 7.91 -6.24 2.60
N TYR A 293 8.55 -6.35 1.42
CA TYR A 293 7.89 -6.91 0.23
C TYR A 293 7.68 -8.42 0.37
N ALA A 294 8.66 -9.14 0.95
CA ALA A 294 8.57 -10.58 1.16
C ALA A 294 7.42 -10.97 2.09
N ASN A 295 7.06 -10.14 3.08
CA ASN A 295 5.86 -10.35 3.90
C ASN A 295 4.59 -10.39 3.04
N SER A 296 4.41 -9.42 2.13
CA SER A 296 3.24 -9.37 1.25
C SER A 296 3.21 -10.55 0.28
N ILE A 297 4.35 -10.92 -0.29
CA ILE A 297 4.48 -12.07 -1.19
C ILE A 297 4.14 -13.37 -0.44
N LYS A 298 4.69 -13.56 0.76
CA LYS A 298 4.43 -14.75 1.58
C LYS A 298 2.95 -14.88 1.92
N TYR A 299 2.31 -13.79 2.39
CA TYR A 299 0.87 -13.81 2.68
C TYR A 299 0.03 -14.14 1.47
N ALA A 300 0.30 -13.49 0.33
CA ALA A 300 -0.45 -13.74 -0.89
C ALA A 300 -0.24 -15.20 -1.36
N SER A 301 1.00 -15.69 -1.36
CA SER A 301 1.31 -17.06 -1.77
C SER A 301 0.66 -18.11 -0.86
N ASP A 302 0.64 -17.88 0.46
CA ASP A 302 -0.04 -18.78 1.41
C ASP A 302 -1.55 -18.85 1.20
N LEU A 303 -2.20 -17.71 0.91
CA LEU A 303 -3.62 -17.66 0.62
C LEU A 303 -3.95 -18.37 -0.71
N ILE A 304 -3.15 -18.13 -1.74
CA ILE A 304 -3.32 -18.77 -3.05
C ILE A 304 -3.16 -20.31 -2.94
N GLU A 305 -2.15 -20.77 -2.21
CA GLU A 305 -1.89 -22.19 -1.99
C GLU A 305 -3.05 -22.87 -1.26
N LYS A 306 -3.72 -22.15 -0.35
CA LYS A 306 -4.93 -22.57 0.35
C LYS A 306 -6.21 -22.37 -0.46
N LYS A 307 -6.11 -21.85 -1.68
CA LYS A 307 -7.25 -21.47 -2.54
C LYS A 307 -8.19 -20.44 -1.89
N GLU A 308 -7.66 -19.60 -0.99
CA GLU A 308 -8.41 -18.50 -0.41
C GLU A 308 -8.38 -17.30 -1.38
N THR A 309 -9.55 -16.74 -1.67
CA THR A 309 -9.72 -15.62 -2.61
C THR A 309 -9.86 -14.27 -1.91
N LYS A 310 -9.86 -14.26 -0.58
CA LYS A 310 -10.00 -13.04 0.22
C LYS A 310 -8.90 -12.95 1.25
N CYS A 311 -8.21 -11.82 1.29
CA CYS A 311 -7.32 -11.53 2.40
C CYS A 311 -8.12 -11.15 3.65
N LYS A 312 -7.53 -11.42 4.82
CA LYS A 312 -8.13 -11.14 6.12
C LYS A 312 -7.44 -9.95 6.77
N PHE A 313 -8.21 -9.17 7.52
CA PHE A 313 -7.66 -8.14 8.39
C PHE A 313 -6.53 -8.72 9.29
N PRO A 314 -5.40 -8.02 9.51
CA PRO A 314 -5.16 -6.61 9.23
C PRO A 314 -4.57 -6.28 7.84
N LEU A 315 -4.47 -7.25 6.92
CA LEU A 315 -4.11 -6.95 5.53
C LEU A 315 -5.12 -5.97 4.91
N MET A 316 -4.75 -5.36 3.78
CA MET A 316 -5.70 -4.56 3.01
C MET A 316 -6.73 -5.48 2.37
N THR A 317 -7.93 -5.56 2.95
CA THR A 317 -9.05 -6.23 2.29
C THR A 317 -9.51 -5.40 1.08
N LEU A 318 -10.27 -6.01 0.18
CA LEU A 318 -10.81 -5.27 -0.97
C LEU A 318 -11.70 -4.10 -0.53
N GLU A 319 -12.48 -4.30 0.52
CA GLU A 319 -13.32 -3.26 1.14
C GLU A 319 -12.46 -2.14 1.74
N ASP A 320 -11.34 -2.48 2.41
CA ASP A 320 -10.42 -1.49 2.95
C ASP A 320 -9.74 -0.68 1.84
N SER A 321 -9.34 -1.32 0.74
CA SER A 321 -8.78 -0.62 -0.43
C SER A 321 -9.79 0.36 -1.03
N MET A 322 -11.06 -0.03 -1.08
CA MET A 322 -12.16 0.82 -1.56
C MET A 322 -12.36 2.04 -0.67
N ILE A 323 -12.44 1.84 0.65
CA ILE A 323 -12.62 2.94 1.61
C ILE A 323 -11.39 3.84 1.64
N ASN A 324 -10.18 3.27 1.58
CA ASN A 324 -8.95 4.03 1.50
C ASN A 324 -8.92 4.94 0.26
N MET A 325 -9.37 4.41 -0.89
CA MET A 325 -9.48 5.22 -2.11
C MET A 325 -10.52 6.34 -1.97
N GLN A 326 -11.64 6.11 -1.28
CA GLN A 326 -12.62 7.15 -0.98
C GLN A 326 -12.01 8.27 -0.11
N ILE A 327 -11.22 7.92 0.92
CA ILE A 327 -10.52 8.90 1.76
C ILE A 327 -9.55 9.72 0.89
N VAL A 328 -8.68 9.05 0.14
CA VAL A 328 -7.69 9.68 -0.75
C VAL A 328 -8.36 10.60 -1.79
N ASN A 329 -9.45 10.15 -2.39
CA ASN A 329 -10.19 10.91 -3.39
C ASN A 329 -10.89 12.14 -2.79
N LYS A 330 -11.54 12.01 -1.63
CA LYS A 330 -12.11 13.14 -0.89
C LYS A 330 -11.04 14.15 -0.49
N TRP A 331 -9.88 13.67 0.03
CA TRP A 331 -8.75 14.53 0.38
C TRP A 331 -8.26 15.34 -0.82
N LYS A 332 -8.07 14.66 -1.94
CA LYS A 332 -7.62 15.31 -3.17
C LYS A 332 -8.65 16.35 -3.65
N ASN A 333 -9.94 15.99 -3.72
CA ASN A 333 -10.98 16.89 -4.18
C ASN A 333 -11.17 18.11 -3.27
N ALA A 334 -10.92 17.98 -1.97
CA ALA A 334 -10.97 19.10 -1.03
C ALA A 334 -9.76 20.04 -1.14
N LEU A 335 -8.61 19.55 -1.67
CA LEU A 335 -7.41 20.35 -1.85
C LEU A 335 -7.40 21.12 -3.18
N TYR A 336 -8.04 20.58 -4.23
CA TYR A 336 -8.04 21.15 -5.58
C TYR A 336 -9.33 21.91 -5.88
#